data_79fcd226deffe9a67bd1e01448c47eed
#
_entry.id   79fcd226deffe9a67bd1e01448c47eed
#
_cell.length_a   1.000
_cell.length_b   1.000
_cell.length_c   1.000
_cell.angle_alpha   90.00
_cell.angle_beta   90.00
_cell.angle_gamma   90.00
#
_symmetry.space_group_name_H-M   'P 1'
#
loop_
_entity.id
_entity.type
_entity.pdbx_description
1 polymer ?
#
loop_
_entity_poly.entity_id
_entity_poly.type
_entity_poly.pdbx_seq_one_letter_code
_entity_poly.pdbx_strand_id
1 'polypeptide(L)'
;MKTFAHPMKSAAPAAKSAARVLMLTALTASLAACSMFSGKDKPKPQDLGPNPAKIAVHQAWTVKLGSEVPLAMPALVQGNNVIVVTKDGSVTTLDGSTGSHVGKFNVGEALTTGVGSDGQRTAVATRSNQLIVFAEGKQLWKQTLNAAVYTPPLVAGGRVFVMAADRSLAAFDGNTGRELWSVEGPSNEPLILRQPGVLQAVGNNLVVGVSGRLVGVDPDNGSVRWMAPLAAPRGTNDVERLVDLVGPVSRVDSSVCARAFQASVGCVDVSNANVRWTQSSKGSDGVAGDAQAVFGAESNGTVQAWSRNDGQRLWSIDKLQYRKLTAPLVLGRSVLLADDFGTVHMLSREDGSALARLETDKAGVATSPVVAANTLVVVSRSGTVYGFKPD
;
A
#
# COMPACT_ATOMS: atom_id res chain seq x y z
N MET A 1 -95.34 3.90 41.36
CA MET A 1 -94.98 5.23 40.89
C MET A 1 -93.90 5.03 39.82
N LYS A 2 -94.18 5.54 38.62
CA LYS A 2 -93.44 5.28 37.39
C LYS A 2 -92.16 6.08 37.30
N THR A 3 -91.02 5.48 37.06
CA THR A 3 -89.75 6.13 36.71
C THR A 3 -89.44 5.89 35.24
N PHE A 4 -89.35 7.00 34.49
CA PHE A 4 -88.97 7.01 33.05
C PHE A 4 -87.47 6.93 32.90
N ALA A 5 -86.98 5.98 32.12
CA ALA A 5 -85.57 5.93 31.66
C ALA A 5 -85.47 6.55 30.27
N HIS A 6 -84.59 7.49 30.09
CA HIS A 6 -84.21 8.04 28.77
C HIS A 6 -83.01 7.29 28.23
N PRO A 7 -82.94 6.95 26.94
CA PRO A 7 -81.75 6.31 26.34
C PRO A 7 -80.71 7.34 25.93
N MET A 8 -79.46 7.10 26.34
CA MET A 8 -78.29 7.79 25.83
C MET A 8 -77.94 7.34 24.41
N LYS A 9 -77.89 8.29 23.47
CA LYS A 9 -77.38 8.04 22.10
C LYS A 9 -75.91 7.93 22.14
N SER A 10 -75.38 6.83 21.64
CA SER A 10 -73.89 6.64 21.36
C SER A 10 -73.41 7.47 20.16
N ALA A 11 -72.51 8.38 20.42
CA ALA A 11 -71.76 9.11 19.39
C ALA A 11 -70.32 8.66 19.41
N ALA A 12 -69.96 7.73 18.49
CA ALA A 12 -68.57 7.58 18.04
C ALA A 12 -68.51 6.61 16.86
N PRO A 13 -68.15 7.10 15.67
CA PRO A 13 -66.96 6.54 15.02
C PRO A 13 -66.03 7.53 14.26
N ALA A 14 -66.20 8.84 14.46
CA ALA A 14 -65.37 9.81 13.68
C ALA A 14 -63.92 9.96 14.18
N ALA A 15 -63.61 9.66 15.44
CA ALA A 15 -62.28 9.83 16.01
C ALA A 15 -61.21 8.78 15.57
N LYS A 16 -61.66 7.58 15.17
CA LYS A 16 -60.75 6.47 14.76
C LYS A 16 -60.23 6.60 13.34
N SER A 17 -60.95 7.28 12.43
CA SER A 17 -60.55 7.52 11.06
C SER A 17 -59.52 8.67 10.96
N ALA A 18 -59.66 9.72 11.75
CA ALA A 18 -58.70 10.84 11.78
C ALA A 18 -57.31 10.43 12.32
N ALA A 19 -57.28 9.56 13.35
CA ALA A 19 -56.00 9.06 13.87
C ALA A 19 -55.27 8.11 12.91
N ARG A 20 -55.99 7.32 12.08
CA ARG A 20 -55.37 6.48 11.05
C ARG A 20 -54.84 7.26 9.87
N VAL A 21 -55.46 8.33 9.44
CA VAL A 21 -54.96 9.21 8.37
C VAL A 21 -53.74 10.01 8.84
N LEU A 22 -53.73 10.50 10.09
CA LEU A 22 -52.51 11.17 10.66
C LEU A 22 -51.33 10.21 10.82
N MET A 23 -51.57 8.95 11.17
CA MET A 23 -50.49 7.96 11.30
C MET A 23 -49.90 7.52 9.94
N LEU A 24 -50.73 7.43 8.91
CA LEU A 24 -50.27 7.14 7.53
C LEU A 24 -49.47 8.33 6.93
N THR A 25 -49.86 9.56 7.16
CA THR A 25 -49.14 10.74 6.69
C THR A 25 -47.82 10.96 7.43
N ALA A 26 -47.73 10.61 8.73
CA ALA A 26 -46.44 10.64 9.46
C ALA A 26 -45.47 9.55 8.98
N LEU A 27 -45.97 8.37 8.56
CA LEU A 27 -45.12 7.29 8.04
C LEU A 27 -44.57 7.58 6.64
N THR A 28 -45.33 8.26 5.80
CA THR A 28 -44.84 8.70 4.47
C THR A 28 -43.88 9.90 4.54
N ALA A 29 -44.01 10.77 5.53
CA ALA A 29 -43.09 11.87 5.76
C ALA A 29 -41.74 11.36 6.30
N SER A 30 -41.70 10.28 7.10
CA SER A 30 -40.43 9.72 7.57
C SER A 30 -39.67 8.95 6.51
N LEU A 31 -40.33 8.39 5.48
CA LEU A 31 -39.67 7.78 4.32
C LEU A 31 -39.07 8.81 3.34
N ALA A 32 -39.67 10.00 3.24
CA ALA A 32 -39.12 11.08 2.42
C ALA A 32 -37.90 11.77 3.09
N ALA A 33 -37.80 11.79 4.41
CA ALA A 33 -36.66 12.36 5.13
C ALA A 33 -35.39 11.52 4.98
N CYS A 34 -35.47 10.20 4.76
CA CYS A 34 -34.29 9.35 4.51
C CYS A 34 -33.65 9.57 3.13
N SER A 35 -34.36 10.13 2.16
CA SER A 35 -33.80 10.45 0.84
C SER A 35 -33.01 11.78 0.80
N MET A 36 -33.13 12.64 1.80
CA MET A 36 -32.33 13.87 1.90
C MET A 36 -30.94 13.66 2.54
N PHE A 37 -30.67 12.49 3.10
CA PHE A 37 -29.35 12.06 3.57
C PHE A 37 -28.65 11.12 2.55
N SER A 38 -28.96 11.23 1.25
CA SER A 38 -28.15 10.62 0.22
C SER A 38 -26.75 11.23 0.34
N GLY A 39 -25.79 10.40 0.73
CA GLY A 39 -24.43 10.80 1.05
C GLY A 39 -23.86 11.70 -0.06
N LYS A 40 -23.12 12.71 0.33
CA LYS A 40 -22.39 13.58 -0.60
C LYS A 40 -21.73 12.69 -1.64
N ASP A 41 -22.08 12.88 -2.92
CA ASP A 41 -21.42 12.17 -4.02
C ASP A 41 -19.92 12.25 -3.82
N LYS A 42 -19.25 11.11 -3.87
CA LYS A 42 -17.79 11.10 -3.77
C LYS A 42 -17.24 12.00 -4.87
N PRO A 43 -16.27 12.88 -4.57
CA PRO A 43 -15.69 13.73 -5.58
C PRO A 43 -15.24 12.90 -6.79
N LYS A 44 -15.62 13.32 -7.99
CA LYS A 44 -15.20 12.65 -9.22
C LYS A 44 -13.74 12.97 -9.53
N PRO A 45 -12.98 12.01 -10.08
CA PRO A 45 -11.63 12.27 -10.55
C PRO A 45 -11.60 13.42 -11.54
N GLN A 46 -10.58 14.26 -11.44
CA GLN A 46 -10.37 15.36 -12.37
C GLN A 46 -10.18 14.83 -13.79
N ASP A 47 -10.74 15.54 -14.78
CA ASP A 47 -10.53 15.23 -16.20
C ASP A 47 -9.06 15.46 -16.56
N LEU A 48 -8.46 14.46 -17.19
CA LEU A 48 -7.07 14.49 -17.59
C LEU A 48 -6.81 15.18 -18.93
N GLY A 49 -7.87 15.44 -19.70
CA GLY A 49 -7.74 15.91 -21.08
C GLY A 49 -7.01 14.91 -21.99
N PRO A 50 -6.56 15.32 -23.18
CA PRO A 50 -5.84 14.48 -24.13
C PRO A 50 -4.48 14.03 -23.57
N ASN A 51 -4.00 12.84 -23.99
CA ASN A 51 -2.66 12.36 -23.62
C ASN A 51 -1.59 13.25 -24.28
N PRO A 52 -0.66 13.87 -23.52
CA PRO A 52 0.36 14.75 -24.09
C PRO A 52 1.38 14.01 -24.97
N ALA A 53 1.61 12.71 -24.73
CA ALA A 53 2.47 11.82 -25.52
C ALA A 53 3.85 12.41 -25.87
N LYS A 54 4.48 13.15 -24.92
CA LYS A 54 5.80 13.78 -25.10
C LYS A 54 6.96 12.77 -24.98
N ILE A 55 6.66 11.56 -24.52
CA ILE A 55 7.58 10.42 -24.45
C ILE A 55 6.90 9.29 -25.23
N ALA A 56 7.60 8.79 -26.23
CA ALA A 56 7.16 7.65 -27.02
C ALA A 56 7.43 6.36 -26.24
N VAL A 57 6.36 5.61 -25.94
CA VAL A 57 6.39 4.35 -25.19
C VAL A 57 5.33 3.45 -25.75
N HIS A 58 5.68 2.20 -26.06
CA HIS A 58 4.74 1.19 -26.54
C HIS A 58 4.63 0.01 -25.58
N GLN A 59 3.51 -0.69 -25.61
CA GLN A 59 3.33 -1.95 -24.92
C GLN A 59 4.09 -3.06 -25.68
N ALA A 60 5.17 -3.57 -25.08
CA ALA A 60 6.00 -4.60 -25.67
C ALA A 60 5.40 -6.01 -25.51
N TRP A 61 4.79 -6.27 -24.35
CA TRP A 61 4.17 -7.57 -24.04
C TRP A 61 3.06 -7.43 -22.99
N THR A 62 2.22 -8.47 -22.91
CA THR A 62 1.22 -8.63 -21.86
C THR A 62 1.06 -10.11 -21.49
N VAL A 63 0.83 -10.39 -20.19
CA VAL A 63 0.65 -11.74 -19.67
C VAL A 63 -0.51 -11.76 -18.67
N LYS A 64 -1.39 -12.76 -18.78
CA LYS A 64 -2.46 -13.00 -17.82
C LYS A 64 -2.03 -14.09 -16.84
N LEU A 65 -2.05 -13.80 -15.54
CA LEU A 65 -1.66 -14.76 -14.49
C LEU A 65 -2.77 -15.76 -14.14
N GLY A 66 -4.00 -15.47 -14.54
CA GLY A 66 -5.16 -16.35 -14.33
C GLY A 66 -5.89 -16.15 -13.00
N SER A 67 -5.39 -15.27 -12.14
CA SER A 67 -6.03 -14.91 -10.86
C SER A 67 -5.74 -13.45 -10.52
N GLU A 68 -6.61 -12.81 -9.72
CA GLU A 68 -6.46 -11.43 -9.28
C GLU A 68 -5.18 -11.22 -8.45
N VAL A 69 -4.61 -10.03 -8.57
CA VAL A 69 -3.53 -9.55 -7.68
C VAL A 69 -4.14 -8.66 -6.61
N PRO A 70 -4.07 -9.04 -5.32
CA PRO A 70 -4.56 -8.21 -4.23
C PRO A 70 -3.79 -6.89 -4.12
N LEU A 71 -4.47 -5.86 -3.61
CA LEU A 71 -3.82 -4.60 -3.26
C LEU A 71 -2.73 -4.81 -2.21
N ALA A 72 -1.73 -3.93 -2.22
CA ALA A 72 -0.62 -3.93 -1.28
C ALA A 72 0.27 -5.21 -1.31
N MET A 73 0.26 -5.92 -2.44
CA MET A 73 1.24 -7.00 -2.69
C MET A 73 2.26 -6.54 -3.72
N PRO A 74 3.37 -5.89 -3.32
CA PRO A 74 4.35 -5.37 -4.26
C PRO A 74 4.95 -6.49 -5.11
N ALA A 75 5.13 -6.22 -6.40
CA ALA A 75 5.93 -7.05 -7.28
C ALA A 75 7.41 -6.92 -6.87
N LEU A 76 8.14 -8.04 -6.87
CA LEU A 76 9.56 -8.05 -6.57
C LEU A 76 10.37 -8.14 -7.86
N VAL A 77 11.37 -7.28 -8.00
CA VAL A 77 12.36 -7.38 -9.09
C VAL A 77 13.58 -8.15 -8.58
N GLN A 78 13.93 -9.21 -9.30
CA GLN A 78 15.10 -10.05 -9.01
C GLN A 78 15.95 -10.21 -10.28
N GLY A 79 17.01 -9.43 -10.38
CA GLY A 79 17.80 -9.33 -11.61
C GLY A 79 16.93 -8.84 -12.77
N ASN A 80 16.82 -9.62 -13.83
CA ASN A 80 15.97 -9.31 -14.99
C ASN A 80 14.52 -9.79 -14.83
N ASN A 81 14.18 -10.46 -13.73
CA ASN A 81 12.89 -11.08 -13.54
C ASN A 81 11.97 -10.24 -12.64
N VAL A 82 10.67 -10.42 -12.84
CA VAL A 82 9.61 -9.87 -11.97
C VAL A 82 8.85 -11.03 -11.34
N ILE A 83 8.71 -11.00 -10.02
CA ILE A 83 7.96 -11.99 -9.26
C ILE A 83 6.65 -11.34 -8.81
N VAL A 84 5.53 -11.96 -9.17
CA VAL A 84 4.18 -11.50 -8.86
C VAL A 84 3.41 -12.60 -8.13
N VAL A 85 2.67 -12.19 -7.11
CA VAL A 85 1.79 -13.06 -6.32
C VAL A 85 0.34 -12.81 -6.69
N THR A 86 -0.44 -13.87 -6.80
CA THR A 86 -1.88 -13.81 -7.02
C THR A 86 -2.68 -14.29 -5.82
N LYS A 87 -3.96 -13.94 -5.80
CA LYS A 87 -4.91 -14.19 -4.69
C LYS A 87 -5.05 -15.67 -4.30
N ASP A 88 -4.85 -16.58 -5.28
CA ASP A 88 -4.88 -18.03 -5.10
C ASP A 88 -3.58 -18.61 -4.51
N GLY A 89 -2.63 -17.76 -4.14
CA GLY A 89 -1.33 -18.18 -3.59
C GLY A 89 -0.32 -18.62 -4.66
N SER A 90 -0.57 -18.35 -5.94
CA SER A 90 0.41 -18.59 -6.98
C SER A 90 1.51 -17.52 -6.94
N VAL A 91 2.77 -17.97 -7.03
CA VAL A 91 3.96 -17.15 -7.18
C VAL A 91 4.48 -17.36 -8.59
N THR A 92 4.47 -16.34 -9.43
CA THR A 92 4.87 -16.41 -10.84
C THR A 92 6.09 -15.52 -11.06
N THR A 93 7.13 -16.08 -11.66
CA THR A 93 8.32 -15.35 -12.10
C THR A 93 8.27 -15.17 -13.61
N LEU A 94 8.34 -13.93 -14.05
CA LEU A 94 8.34 -13.54 -15.46
C LEU A 94 9.68 -12.92 -15.82
N ASP A 95 10.18 -13.19 -17.03
CA ASP A 95 11.27 -12.42 -17.62
C ASP A 95 10.78 -11.00 -17.92
N GLY A 96 11.46 -9.99 -17.39
CA GLY A 96 11.05 -8.60 -17.52
C GLY A 96 11.12 -8.08 -18.95
N SER A 97 11.99 -8.63 -19.81
CA SER A 97 12.15 -8.16 -21.19
C SER A 97 11.10 -8.69 -22.16
N THR A 98 10.59 -9.90 -21.91
CA THR A 98 9.70 -10.61 -22.84
C THR A 98 8.33 -10.96 -22.26
N GLY A 99 8.17 -10.92 -20.93
CA GLY A 99 6.99 -11.44 -20.24
C GLY A 99 6.91 -12.97 -20.19
N SER A 100 7.92 -13.69 -20.68
CA SER A 100 7.93 -15.16 -20.67
C SER A 100 7.94 -15.71 -19.24
N HIS A 101 7.23 -16.80 -19.02
CA HIS A 101 7.26 -17.50 -17.74
C HIS A 101 8.64 -18.13 -17.50
N VAL A 102 9.31 -17.72 -16.43
CA VAL A 102 10.57 -18.32 -15.94
C VAL A 102 10.28 -19.42 -14.92
N GLY A 103 9.30 -19.21 -14.06
CA GLY A 103 8.89 -20.16 -13.05
C GLY A 103 7.51 -19.85 -12.48
N LYS A 104 6.87 -20.90 -11.97
CA LYS A 104 5.58 -20.77 -11.26
C LYS A 104 5.47 -21.89 -10.24
N PHE A 105 5.06 -21.54 -9.03
CA PHE A 105 4.62 -22.50 -8.02
C PHE A 105 3.42 -21.94 -7.25
N ASN A 106 2.69 -22.82 -6.57
CA ASN A 106 1.57 -22.44 -5.74
C ASN A 106 1.84 -22.83 -4.28
N VAL A 107 1.58 -21.90 -3.37
CA VAL A 107 1.82 -22.09 -1.92
C VAL A 107 0.72 -22.94 -1.27
N GLY A 108 -0.42 -23.08 -1.93
CA GLY A 108 -1.58 -23.83 -1.43
C GLY A 108 -2.53 -23.03 -0.58
N GLU A 109 -2.18 -21.81 -0.23
CA GLU A 109 -3.05 -20.87 0.50
C GLU A 109 -2.77 -19.41 0.13
N ALA A 110 -3.70 -18.52 0.50
CA ALA A 110 -3.59 -17.10 0.22
C ALA A 110 -2.46 -16.47 1.05
N LEU A 111 -1.68 -15.61 0.40
CA LEU A 111 -0.62 -14.82 1.05
C LEU A 111 -1.17 -13.53 1.65
N THR A 112 -0.45 -12.96 2.60
CA THR A 112 -0.79 -11.68 3.24
C THR A 112 -0.01 -10.50 2.66
N THR A 113 1.10 -10.78 1.99
CA THR A 113 1.99 -9.77 1.40
C THR A 113 2.71 -10.31 0.17
N GLY A 114 3.50 -9.47 -0.50
CA GLY A 114 4.41 -9.90 -1.56
C GLY A 114 5.52 -10.81 -1.03
N VAL A 115 6.35 -11.27 -1.93
CA VAL A 115 7.47 -12.17 -1.61
C VAL A 115 8.76 -11.41 -1.30
N GLY A 116 9.64 -12.04 -0.51
CA GLY A 116 11.05 -11.67 -0.42
C GLY A 116 11.91 -12.73 -1.11
N SER A 117 12.97 -12.32 -1.81
CA SER A 117 13.89 -13.27 -2.43
C SER A 117 15.31 -12.71 -2.54
N ASP A 118 16.30 -13.59 -2.43
CA ASP A 118 17.72 -13.33 -2.73
C ASP A 118 18.15 -13.93 -4.08
N GLY A 119 17.20 -14.48 -4.85
CA GLY A 119 17.45 -15.19 -6.10
C GLY A 119 17.66 -16.70 -5.95
N GLN A 120 18.01 -17.17 -4.76
CA GLN A 120 18.12 -18.60 -4.43
C GLN A 120 16.94 -19.07 -3.60
N ARG A 121 16.48 -18.25 -2.68
CA ARG A 121 15.35 -18.51 -1.77
C ARG A 121 14.24 -17.50 -1.99
N THR A 122 13.01 -17.96 -1.90
CA THR A 122 11.82 -17.12 -1.92
C THR A 122 11.02 -17.36 -0.65
N ALA A 123 10.86 -16.33 0.16
CA ALA A 123 10.10 -16.34 1.40
C ALA A 123 8.72 -15.74 1.20
N VAL A 124 7.70 -16.38 1.74
CA VAL A 124 6.29 -15.93 1.69
C VAL A 124 5.67 -16.02 3.07
N ALA A 125 4.71 -15.13 3.34
CA ALA A 125 3.88 -15.16 4.54
C ALA A 125 2.42 -15.41 4.17
N THR A 126 1.75 -16.32 4.89
CA THR A 126 0.40 -16.79 4.58
C THR A 126 -0.63 -16.25 5.57
N ARG A 127 -1.92 -16.38 5.21
CA ARG A 127 -3.04 -15.98 6.09
C ARG A 127 -3.13 -16.79 7.38
N SER A 128 -2.60 -17.99 7.40
CA SER A 128 -2.52 -18.83 8.60
C SER A 128 -1.26 -18.57 9.44
N ASN A 129 -0.63 -17.40 9.24
CA ASN A 129 0.60 -16.99 9.92
C ASN A 129 1.78 -17.96 9.72
N GLN A 130 1.87 -18.59 8.54
CA GLN A 130 3.02 -19.42 8.20
C GLN A 130 4.04 -18.57 7.43
N LEU A 131 5.29 -18.64 7.84
CA LEU A 131 6.44 -18.22 7.05
C LEU A 131 6.96 -19.47 6.33
N ILE A 132 6.95 -19.44 5.01
CA ILE A 132 7.37 -20.58 4.19
C ILE A 132 8.49 -20.11 3.26
N VAL A 133 9.55 -20.88 3.17
CA VAL A 133 10.67 -20.60 2.26
C VAL A 133 10.79 -21.70 1.23
N PHE A 134 10.96 -21.27 0.00
CA PHE A 134 11.11 -22.10 -1.18
C PHE A 134 12.50 -21.89 -1.80
N ALA A 135 13.06 -22.93 -2.39
CA ALA A 135 14.16 -22.86 -3.33
C ALA A 135 13.80 -23.68 -4.57
N GLU A 136 14.04 -23.13 -5.76
CA GLU A 136 13.69 -23.77 -7.04
C GLU A 136 12.22 -24.25 -7.10
N GLY A 137 11.31 -23.49 -6.49
CA GLY A 137 9.89 -23.85 -6.41
C GLY A 137 9.52 -24.97 -5.43
N LYS A 138 10.48 -25.53 -4.70
CA LYS A 138 10.26 -26.56 -3.66
C LYS A 138 10.34 -25.95 -2.27
N GLN A 139 9.41 -26.32 -1.39
CA GLN A 139 9.45 -25.90 0.00
C GLN A 139 10.70 -26.43 0.70
N LEU A 140 11.53 -25.55 1.25
CA LEU A 140 12.66 -25.90 2.10
C LEU A 140 12.21 -26.13 3.54
N TRP A 141 11.50 -25.15 4.09
CA TRP A 141 11.03 -25.19 5.47
C TRP A 141 9.80 -24.30 5.67
N LYS A 142 9.18 -24.47 6.82
CA LYS A 142 8.00 -23.70 7.25
C LYS A 142 8.07 -23.47 8.74
N GLN A 143 7.70 -22.23 9.18
CA GLN A 143 7.60 -21.82 10.57
C GLN A 143 6.25 -21.17 10.83
N THR A 144 5.68 -21.40 12.01
CA THR A 144 4.47 -20.71 12.46
C THR A 144 4.86 -19.45 13.22
N LEU A 145 4.30 -18.32 12.83
CA LEU A 145 4.51 -17.03 13.48
C LEU A 145 3.38 -16.71 14.46
N ASN A 146 3.66 -15.91 15.49
CA ASN A 146 2.67 -15.52 16.49
C ASN A 146 1.65 -14.51 15.97
N ALA A 147 1.99 -13.74 14.94
CA ALA A 147 1.11 -12.72 14.35
C ALA A 147 1.22 -12.70 12.81
N ALA A 148 0.24 -12.06 12.17
CA ALA A 148 0.21 -11.89 10.71
C ALA A 148 1.38 -11.03 10.22
N VAL A 149 1.76 -11.20 8.94
CA VAL A 149 2.81 -10.41 8.29
C VAL A 149 2.23 -9.66 7.12
N TYR A 150 2.41 -8.34 7.08
CA TYR A 150 1.95 -7.46 5.99
C TYR A 150 3.10 -6.81 5.22
N THR A 151 4.31 -6.84 5.76
CA THR A 151 5.52 -6.42 5.07
C THR A 151 6.20 -7.63 4.44
N PRO A 152 6.59 -7.59 3.14
CA PRO A 152 7.30 -8.70 2.54
C PRO A 152 8.50 -9.13 3.40
N PRO A 153 8.72 -10.44 3.62
CA PRO A 153 9.93 -10.92 4.27
C PRO A 153 11.18 -10.40 3.54
N LEU A 154 12.24 -10.12 4.26
CA LEU A 154 13.53 -9.79 3.66
C LEU A 154 14.44 -11.01 3.68
N VAL A 155 14.88 -11.44 2.50
CA VAL A 155 15.89 -12.50 2.36
C VAL A 155 17.21 -11.86 2.02
N ALA A 156 18.16 -11.94 2.95
CA ALA A 156 19.49 -11.31 2.79
C ALA A 156 20.53 -11.97 3.69
N GLY A 157 21.77 -12.10 3.22
CA GLY A 157 22.88 -12.61 4.00
C GLY A 157 22.66 -14.06 4.54
N GLY A 158 21.96 -14.91 3.79
CA GLY A 158 21.63 -16.26 4.21
C GLY A 158 20.55 -16.35 5.28
N ARG A 159 19.85 -15.27 5.56
CA ARG A 159 18.79 -15.17 6.58
C ARG A 159 17.47 -14.72 5.97
N VAL A 160 16.40 -15.02 6.69
CA VAL A 160 15.06 -14.49 6.42
C VAL A 160 14.63 -13.65 7.62
N PHE A 161 14.37 -12.36 7.37
CA PHE A 161 13.88 -11.43 8.36
C PHE A 161 12.39 -11.17 8.16
N VAL A 162 11.63 -11.12 9.25
CA VAL A 162 10.18 -10.92 9.25
C VAL A 162 9.79 -9.88 10.28
N MET A 163 9.00 -8.91 9.86
CA MET A 163 8.31 -7.97 10.76
C MET A 163 6.82 -8.33 10.79
N ALA A 164 6.33 -8.75 11.96
CA ALA A 164 4.95 -9.17 12.14
C ALA A 164 4.03 -8.01 12.60
N ALA A 165 2.72 -8.27 12.60
CA ALA A 165 1.69 -7.28 12.93
C ALA A 165 1.67 -6.83 14.40
N ASP A 166 2.25 -7.61 15.30
CA ASP A 166 2.52 -7.22 16.67
C ASP A 166 3.82 -6.38 16.83
N ARG A 167 4.41 -5.96 15.69
CA ARG A 167 5.69 -5.26 15.56
C ARG A 167 6.90 -6.06 16.05
N SER A 168 6.72 -7.35 16.31
CA SER A 168 7.85 -8.24 16.55
C SER A 168 8.72 -8.37 15.30
N LEU A 169 10.03 -8.50 15.52
CA LEU A 169 11.01 -8.70 14.46
C LEU A 169 11.76 -9.99 14.75
N ALA A 170 11.85 -10.87 13.77
CA ALA A 170 12.53 -12.15 13.90
C ALA A 170 13.47 -12.42 12.72
N ALA A 171 14.54 -13.15 12.96
CA ALA A 171 15.44 -13.67 11.95
C ALA A 171 15.53 -15.19 12.03
N PHE A 172 15.50 -15.80 10.85
CA PHE A 172 15.61 -17.24 10.67
C PHE A 172 16.81 -17.57 9.77
N ASP A 173 17.44 -18.70 10.03
CA ASP A 173 18.42 -19.26 9.11
C ASP A 173 17.74 -19.61 7.78
N GLY A 174 18.27 -19.09 6.69
CA GLY A 174 17.62 -19.19 5.37
C GLY A 174 17.53 -20.62 4.81
N ASN A 175 18.38 -21.53 5.27
CA ASN A 175 18.41 -22.92 4.79
C ASN A 175 17.57 -23.86 5.66
N THR A 176 17.60 -23.65 6.97
CA THR A 176 17.02 -24.60 7.94
C THR A 176 15.72 -24.11 8.57
N GLY A 177 15.45 -22.80 8.53
CA GLY A 177 14.32 -22.19 9.20
C GLY A 177 14.47 -22.10 10.72
N ARG A 178 15.66 -22.42 11.27
CA ARG A 178 15.92 -22.25 12.70
C ARG A 178 15.88 -20.77 13.05
N GLU A 179 15.08 -20.41 14.08
CA GLU A 179 15.07 -19.06 14.60
C GLU A 179 16.46 -18.71 15.17
N LEU A 180 17.02 -17.61 14.72
CA LEU A 180 18.31 -17.09 15.18
C LEU A 180 18.13 -16.13 16.35
N TRP A 181 17.12 -15.28 16.24
CA TRP A 181 16.71 -14.34 17.28
C TRP A 181 15.31 -13.80 16.99
N SER A 182 14.63 -13.34 18.04
CA SER A 182 13.40 -12.57 17.95
C SER A 182 13.36 -11.45 18.98
N VAL A 183 12.73 -10.33 18.64
CA VAL A 183 12.54 -9.16 19.48
C VAL A 183 11.07 -8.78 19.48
N GLU A 184 10.50 -8.62 20.66
CA GLU A 184 9.11 -8.20 20.82
C GLU A 184 8.92 -6.73 20.41
N GLY A 185 7.77 -6.44 19.79
CA GLY A 185 7.36 -5.07 19.49
C GLY A 185 6.87 -4.30 20.72
N PRO A 186 6.71 -2.97 20.62
CA PRO A 186 6.15 -2.17 21.70
C PRO A 186 4.69 -2.56 21.98
N SER A 187 4.37 -2.85 23.25
CA SER A 187 3.06 -3.38 23.67
C SER A 187 1.95 -2.33 23.80
N ASN A 188 2.28 -1.05 23.72
CA ASN A 188 1.35 0.06 23.96
C ASN A 188 0.72 0.65 22.69
N GLU A 189 0.90 0.02 21.54
CA GLU A 189 0.39 0.47 20.24
C GLU A 189 -0.35 -0.66 19.54
N PRO A 190 -1.66 -0.84 19.82
CA PRO A 190 -2.40 -2.04 19.41
C PRO A 190 -2.77 -2.07 17.92
N LEU A 191 -2.82 -0.91 17.24
CA LEU A 191 -3.20 -0.83 15.84
C LEU A 191 -1.98 -0.79 14.92
N ILE A 192 -2.10 -1.52 13.80
CA ILE A 192 -1.12 -1.53 12.69
C ILE A 192 -1.84 -1.43 11.35
N LEU A 193 -1.20 -0.81 10.37
CA LEU A 193 -1.68 -0.79 8.99
C LEU A 193 -1.51 -2.17 8.33
N ARG A 194 -2.56 -2.62 7.64
CA ARG A 194 -2.51 -3.85 6.83
C ARG A 194 -1.96 -3.56 5.43
N GLN A 195 -0.76 -3.00 5.39
CA GLN A 195 -0.04 -2.69 4.15
C GLN A 195 1.47 -2.80 4.39
N PRO A 196 2.29 -2.92 3.32
CA PRO A 196 3.72 -3.03 3.45
C PRO A 196 4.32 -1.86 4.22
N GLY A 197 5.09 -2.17 5.26
CA GLY A 197 5.91 -1.24 6.01
C GLY A 197 7.34 -1.17 5.46
N VAL A 198 8.29 -0.80 6.33
CA VAL A 198 9.70 -0.67 5.99
C VAL A 198 10.48 -1.81 6.61
N LEU A 199 11.14 -2.62 5.78
CA LEU A 199 12.06 -3.68 6.16
C LEU A 199 13.12 -3.83 5.08
N GLN A 200 14.34 -3.33 5.32
CA GLN A 200 15.42 -3.29 4.33
C GLN A 200 16.79 -3.50 4.98
N ALA A 201 17.72 -4.10 4.23
CA ALA A 201 19.13 -4.11 4.59
C ALA A 201 19.83 -2.86 4.04
N VAL A 202 20.50 -2.09 4.90
CA VAL A 202 21.25 -0.89 4.53
C VAL A 202 22.61 -0.90 5.23
N GLY A 203 23.67 -1.10 4.47
CA GLY A 203 25.00 -1.34 5.06
C GLY A 203 24.94 -2.55 6.01
N ASN A 204 25.43 -2.35 7.22
CA ASN A 204 25.41 -3.38 8.27
C ASN A 204 24.17 -3.30 9.19
N ASN A 205 23.13 -2.58 8.77
CA ASN A 205 21.91 -2.44 9.54
C ASN A 205 20.73 -3.10 8.84
N LEU A 206 19.85 -3.69 9.61
CA LEU A 206 18.47 -3.93 9.23
C LEU A 206 17.67 -2.67 9.59
N VAL A 207 17.14 -1.97 8.60
CA VAL A 207 16.34 -0.74 8.79
C VAL A 207 14.87 -1.11 8.74
N VAL A 208 14.16 -0.85 9.82
CA VAL A 208 12.75 -1.19 10.00
C VAL A 208 11.93 0.04 10.34
N GLY A 209 10.65 0.02 9.93
CA GLY A 209 9.69 1.06 10.29
C GLY A 209 8.84 0.63 11.47
N VAL A 210 8.96 1.32 12.61
CA VAL A 210 8.16 1.03 13.80
C VAL A 210 7.56 2.32 14.33
N SER A 211 6.23 2.42 14.37
CA SER A 211 5.51 3.49 15.07
C SER A 211 5.98 4.90 14.70
N GLY A 212 6.12 5.17 13.42
CA GLY A 212 6.56 6.48 12.92
C GLY A 212 8.07 6.73 13.04
N ARG A 213 8.86 5.72 13.36
CA ARG A 213 10.32 5.80 13.47
C ARG A 213 11.00 4.86 12.49
N LEU A 214 12.11 5.28 11.88
CA LEU A 214 13.08 4.36 11.33
C LEU A 214 13.98 3.87 12.45
N VAL A 215 14.16 2.57 12.53
CA VAL A 215 14.96 1.89 13.56
C VAL A 215 16.05 1.08 12.87
N GLY A 216 17.29 1.31 13.22
CA GLY A 216 18.41 0.49 12.79
C GLY A 216 18.65 -0.64 13.80
N VAL A 217 18.60 -1.86 13.32
CA VAL A 217 18.72 -3.08 14.11
C VAL A 217 19.96 -3.85 13.66
N ASP A 218 20.65 -4.46 14.62
CA ASP A 218 21.72 -5.39 14.33
C ASP A 218 21.17 -6.67 13.70
N PRO A 219 21.55 -7.02 12.45
CA PRO A 219 21.02 -8.21 11.79
C PRO A 219 21.47 -9.53 12.46
N ASP A 220 22.51 -9.51 13.30
CA ASP A 220 23.06 -10.71 13.92
C ASP A 220 22.33 -11.13 15.18
N ASN A 221 21.76 -10.16 15.93
CA ASN A 221 21.16 -10.42 17.25
C ASN A 221 19.87 -9.66 17.55
N GLY A 222 19.39 -8.81 16.65
CA GLY A 222 18.14 -8.05 16.81
C GLY A 222 18.25 -6.83 17.73
N SER A 223 19.42 -6.49 18.26
CA SER A 223 19.57 -5.33 19.14
C SER A 223 19.39 -4.01 18.37
N VAL A 224 18.70 -3.06 19.00
CA VAL A 224 18.53 -1.71 18.43
C VAL A 224 19.84 -0.94 18.52
N ARG A 225 20.33 -0.48 17.38
CA ARG A 225 21.53 0.36 17.28
C ARG A 225 21.20 1.85 17.32
N TRP A 226 20.09 2.23 16.70
CA TRP A 226 19.64 3.63 16.63
C TRP A 226 18.14 3.73 16.32
N MET A 227 17.55 4.89 16.61
CA MET A 227 16.18 5.26 16.24
C MET A 227 16.13 6.69 15.72
N ALA A 228 15.39 6.93 14.65
CA ALA A 228 15.18 8.23 14.03
C ALA A 228 13.68 8.50 13.87
N PRO A 229 13.07 9.44 14.64
CA PRO A 229 11.65 9.72 14.57
C PRO A 229 11.32 10.56 13.33
N LEU A 230 10.37 10.09 12.50
CA LEU A 230 9.79 10.81 11.37
C LEU A 230 8.40 11.36 11.69
N ALA A 231 7.67 10.72 12.58
CA ALA A 231 6.39 11.18 13.09
C ALA A 231 6.22 10.79 14.56
N ALA A 232 5.38 11.56 15.25
CA ALA A 232 4.92 11.22 16.59
C ALA A 232 3.40 10.94 16.55
N PRO A 233 2.91 9.89 17.24
CA PRO A 233 1.49 9.66 17.40
C PRO A 233 0.79 10.90 17.98
N ARG A 234 -0.29 11.35 17.33
CA ARG A 234 -1.08 12.50 17.76
C ARG A 234 -2.56 12.13 17.71
N GLY A 235 -3.33 12.59 18.66
CA GLY A 235 -4.76 12.35 18.74
C GLY A 235 -5.20 11.67 20.02
N THR A 236 -6.50 11.53 20.17
CA THR A 236 -7.16 11.04 21.38
C THR A 236 -7.56 9.57 21.30
N ASN A 237 -7.62 9.02 20.10
CA ASN A 237 -7.97 7.60 19.85
C ASN A 237 -6.86 6.89 19.06
N ASP A 238 -6.90 5.55 19.06
CA ASP A 238 -5.86 4.72 18.44
C ASP A 238 -5.74 4.92 16.92
N VAL A 239 -6.84 5.25 16.24
CA VAL A 239 -6.84 5.49 14.79
C VAL A 239 -6.12 6.78 14.45
N GLU A 240 -6.35 7.86 15.21
CA GLU A 240 -5.65 9.14 15.04
C GLU A 240 -4.15 9.04 15.39
N ARG A 241 -3.80 8.10 16.26
CA ARG A 241 -2.41 7.86 16.69
C ARG A 241 -1.62 6.96 15.73
N LEU A 242 -2.28 6.43 14.68
CA LEU A 242 -1.65 5.53 13.73
C LEU A 242 -0.71 6.29 12.79
N VAL A 243 0.58 6.11 12.94
CA VAL A 243 1.65 6.78 12.18
C VAL A 243 2.69 5.80 11.64
N ASP A 244 2.30 4.57 11.36
CA ASP A 244 3.20 3.55 10.83
C ASP A 244 3.92 4.04 9.57
N LEU A 245 5.18 3.65 9.43
CA LEU A 245 5.94 3.90 8.21
C LEU A 245 5.51 2.94 7.11
N VAL A 246 5.22 3.49 5.94
CA VAL A 246 4.71 2.75 4.79
C VAL A 246 5.75 2.67 3.68
N GLY A 247 5.83 1.51 3.05
CA GLY A 247 6.69 1.26 1.90
C GLY A 247 6.03 1.62 0.56
N PRO A 248 6.82 1.74 -0.51
CA PRO A 248 8.28 1.70 -0.54
C PRO A 248 8.93 2.95 0.06
N VAL A 249 10.23 2.88 0.32
CA VAL A 249 11.06 4.01 0.74
C VAL A 249 12.03 4.39 -0.38
N SER A 250 12.47 5.65 -0.38
CA SER A 250 13.50 6.12 -1.31
C SER A 250 14.87 6.05 -0.65
N ARG A 251 15.79 5.28 -1.22
CA ARG A 251 17.16 5.14 -0.75
C ARG A 251 18.17 5.63 -1.77
N VAL A 252 19.09 6.46 -1.30
CA VAL A 252 20.31 6.84 -2.04
C VAL A 252 21.45 6.83 -1.04
N ASP A 253 22.42 5.96 -1.24
CA ASP A 253 23.54 5.72 -0.32
C ASP A 253 23.08 5.48 1.12
N SER A 254 23.48 6.34 2.08
CA SER A 254 23.02 6.32 3.47
C SER A 254 21.72 7.09 3.72
N SER A 255 21.22 7.85 2.73
CA SER A 255 19.98 8.62 2.86
C SER A 255 18.76 7.74 2.59
N VAL A 256 17.93 7.49 3.62
CA VAL A 256 16.65 6.79 3.51
C VAL A 256 15.53 7.78 3.79
N CYS A 257 14.64 7.95 2.81
CA CYS A 257 13.45 8.78 2.96
C CYS A 257 12.22 7.89 2.99
N ALA A 258 11.37 8.10 3.99
CA ALA A 258 10.18 7.31 4.25
C ALA A 258 8.97 8.18 4.53
N ARG A 259 7.79 7.61 4.39
CA ARG A 259 6.51 8.23 4.75
C ARG A 259 5.95 7.60 6.01
N ALA A 260 5.57 8.44 6.96
CA ALA A 260 4.65 8.07 8.02
C ALA A 260 3.21 8.31 7.54
N PHE A 261 2.37 7.29 7.64
CA PHE A 261 1.00 7.29 7.15
C PHE A 261 0.23 8.53 7.61
N GLN A 262 -0.30 9.30 6.66
CA GLN A 262 -1.10 10.52 6.86
C GLN A 262 -0.49 11.56 7.84
N ALA A 263 0.81 11.50 8.09
CA ALA A 263 1.49 12.36 9.05
C ALA A 263 2.63 13.18 8.43
N SER A 264 3.63 12.52 7.85
CA SER A 264 4.82 13.19 7.35
C SER A 264 5.56 12.38 6.28
N VAL A 265 6.44 13.07 5.57
CA VAL A 265 7.57 12.49 4.81
C VAL A 265 8.85 13.04 5.42
N GLY A 266 9.88 12.23 5.53
CA GLY A 266 11.17 12.69 6.02
C GLY A 266 12.33 11.83 5.55
N CYS A 267 13.53 12.38 5.60
CA CYS A 267 14.78 11.71 5.26
C CYS A 267 15.70 11.59 6.47
N VAL A 268 16.31 10.42 6.59
CA VAL A 268 17.26 10.08 7.64
C VAL A 268 18.58 9.67 7.00
N ASP A 269 19.67 10.14 7.55
CA ASP A 269 21.01 9.60 7.28
C ASP A 269 21.22 8.41 8.22
N VAL A 270 21.13 7.19 7.71
CA VAL A 270 21.18 5.96 8.51
C VAL A 270 22.62 5.60 8.95
N SER A 271 23.63 6.32 8.47
CA SER A 271 25.02 6.12 8.93
C SER A 271 25.27 6.69 10.33
N ASN A 272 24.51 7.73 10.71
CA ASN A 272 24.63 8.44 11.98
C ASN A 272 23.29 8.66 12.68
N ALA A 273 22.19 8.07 12.16
CA ALA A 273 20.81 8.19 12.65
C ALA A 273 20.26 9.63 12.67
N ASN A 274 20.82 10.52 11.86
CA ASN A 274 20.42 11.92 11.85
C ASN A 274 19.19 12.13 10.96
N VAL A 275 18.11 12.67 11.52
CA VAL A 275 16.95 13.15 10.76
C VAL A 275 17.35 14.43 10.04
N ARG A 276 17.47 14.38 8.71
CA ARG A 276 17.83 15.56 7.91
C ARG A 276 16.71 16.58 7.86
N TRP A 277 15.50 16.09 7.64
CA TRP A 277 14.28 16.90 7.61
C TRP A 277 13.02 16.04 7.72
N THR A 278 11.92 16.69 8.09
CA THR A 278 10.56 16.14 8.01
C THR A 278 9.60 17.21 7.49
N GLN A 279 8.65 16.81 6.65
CA GLN A 279 7.58 17.67 6.12
C GLN A 279 6.23 17.03 6.37
N SER A 280 5.23 17.84 6.71
CA SER A 280 3.86 17.36 6.87
C SER A 280 3.32 16.84 5.52
N SER A 281 2.68 15.67 5.55
CA SER A 281 2.15 15.01 4.37
C SER A 281 0.99 14.10 4.75
N LYS A 282 -0.07 14.10 3.94
CA LYS A 282 -1.28 13.30 4.17
C LYS A 282 -1.40 12.13 3.19
N GLY A 283 -0.28 11.58 2.75
CA GLY A 283 -0.28 10.42 1.86
C GLY A 283 -0.42 9.10 2.60
N SER A 284 -0.91 8.10 1.90
CA SER A 284 -1.13 6.74 2.39
C SER A 284 -0.11 5.72 1.89
N ASP A 285 0.61 6.03 0.83
CA ASP A 285 1.57 5.15 0.17
C ASP A 285 2.98 5.70 0.29
N GLY A 286 3.99 4.84 0.06
CA GLY A 286 5.38 5.21 0.21
C GLY A 286 5.87 6.31 -0.73
N VAL A 287 7.18 6.48 -0.78
CA VAL A 287 7.85 7.49 -1.58
C VAL A 287 8.93 6.86 -2.45
N ALA A 288 9.25 7.52 -3.56
CA ALA A 288 10.44 7.22 -4.36
C ALA A 288 11.26 8.49 -4.57
N GLY A 289 12.48 8.37 -5.07
CA GLY A 289 13.29 9.55 -5.35
C GLY A 289 14.69 9.17 -5.85
N ASP A 290 15.44 10.19 -6.14
CA ASP A 290 16.83 10.11 -6.58
C ASP A 290 17.76 10.98 -5.70
N ALA A 291 18.95 11.30 -6.15
CA ALA A 291 19.90 12.09 -5.39
C ALA A 291 19.43 13.54 -5.14
N GLN A 292 18.52 14.08 -5.97
CA GLN A 292 18.06 15.47 -5.88
C GLN A 292 16.69 15.60 -5.20
N ALA A 293 15.75 14.68 -5.47
CA ALA A 293 14.38 14.84 -5.07
C ALA A 293 13.75 13.55 -4.50
N VAL A 294 12.72 13.76 -3.68
CA VAL A 294 11.82 12.73 -3.16
C VAL A 294 10.41 13.06 -3.65
N PHE A 295 9.69 12.07 -4.13
CA PHE A 295 8.35 12.20 -4.72
C PHE A 295 7.35 11.37 -3.94
N GLY A 296 6.13 11.87 -3.82
CA GLY A 296 5.02 11.17 -3.17
C GLY A 296 3.67 11.71 -3.59
N ALA A 297 2.63 10.88 -3.45
CA ALA A 297 1.25 11.28 -3.65
C ALA A 297 0.55 11.48 -2.30
N GLU A 298 -0.27 12.51 -2.20
CA GLU A 298 -1.20 12.71 -1.09
C GLU A 298 -2.47 11.87 -1.30
N SER A 299 -3.20 11.57 -0.24
CA SER A 299 -4.43 10.75 -0.30
C SER A 299 -5.55 11.35 -1.15
N ASN A 300 -5.49 12.67 -1.42
CA ASN A 300 -6.42 13.36 -2.32
C ASN A 300 -5.99 13.34 -3.80
N GLY A 301 -4.84 12.71 -4.15
CA GLY A 301 -4.31 12.64 -5.50
C GLY A 301 -3.38 13.79 -5.89
N THR A 302 -3.07 14.72 -4.98
CA THR A 302 -2.00 15.70 -5.20
C THR A 302 -0.65 15.00 -5.22
N VAL A 303 0.21 15.30 -6.19
CA VAL A 303 1.58 14.77 -6.26
C VAL A 303 2.57 15.88 -5.90
N GLN A 304 3.55 15.56 -5.08
CA GLN A 304 4.53 16.50 -4.58
C GLN A 304 5.96 15.99 -4.77
N ALA A 305 6.87 16.95 -4.93
CA ALA A 305 8.30 16.71 -4.89
C ALA A 305 8.95 17.59 -3.82
N TRP A 306 9.86 16.99 -3.08
CA TRP A 306 10.68 17.67 -2.06
C TRP A 306 12.16 17.50 -2.39
N SER A 307 12.96 18.54 -2.12
CA SER A 307 14.40 18.42 -2.16
C SER A 307 14.88 17.33 -1.18
N ARG A 308 15.71 16.41 -1.65
CA ARG A 308 16.25 15.36 -0.78
C ARG A 308 17.16 15.92 0.31
N ASN A 309 17.80 17.04 0.04
CA ASN A 309 18.77 17.63 0.95
C ASN A 309 18.14 18.27 2.18
N ASP A 310 17.10 19.08 1.99
CA ASP A 310 16.52 19.95 3.02
C ASP A 310 15.00 19.87 3.17
N GLY A 311 14.32 19.06 2.33
CA GLY A 311 12.88 18.88 2.37
C GLY A 311 12.07 20.05 1.82
N GLN A 312 12.67 21.06 1.23
CA GLN A 312 11.91 22.14 0.58
C GLN A 312 11.06 21.57 -0.54
N ARG A 313 9.82 22.03 -0.64
CA ARG A 313 8.92 21.64 -1.73
C ARG A 313 9.39 22.24 -3.06
N LEU A 314 9.78 21.38 -3.99
CA LEU A 314 10.21 21.76 -5.33
C LEU A 314 9.01 22.09 -6.22
N TRP A 315 8.01 21.23 -6.21
CA TRP A 315 6.75 21.44 -6.92
C TRP A 315 5.60 20.63 -6.30
N SER A 316 4.38 21.00 -6.68
CA SER A 316 3.16 20.29 -6.31
C SER A 316 2.14 20.44 -7.43
N ILE A 317 1.49 19.33 -7.81
CA ILE A 317 0.44 19.32 -8.82
C ILE A 317 -0.83 18.69 -8.27
N ASP A 318 -1.98 19.17 -8.71
CA ASP A 318 -3.31 18.73 -8.31
C ASP A 318 -4.12 18.09 -9.46
N LYS A 319 -3.52 17.93 -10.63
CA LYS A 319 -4.18 17.39 -11.85
C LYS A 319 -4.67 15.94 -11.73
N LEU A 320 -4.20 15.20 -10.70
CA LEU A 320 -4.60 13.82 -10.43
C LEU A 320 -5.54 13.71 -9.23
N GLN A 321 -6.18 14.81 -8.81
CA GLN A 321 -7.09 14.79 -7.67
C GLN A 321 -8.20 13.75 -7.81
N TYR A 322 -8.56 13.15 -6.68
CA TYR A 322 -9.56 12.12 -6.49
C TYR A 322 -9.28 10.80 -7.22
N ARG A 323 -8.01 10.57 -7.61
CA ARG A 323 -7.48 9.27 -8.05
C ARG A 323 -6.68 8.65 -6.91
N LYS A 324 -6.89 7.37 -6.67
CA LYS A 324 -6.07 6.62 -5.73
C LYS A 324 -4.78 6.23 -6.45
N LEU A 325 -3.70 6.93 -6.13
CA LEU A 325 -2.39 6.74 -6.76
C LEU A 325 -1.56 5.72 -5.98
N THR A 326 -0.78 4.91 -6.69
CA THR A 326 0.28 4.07 -6.10
C THR A 326 1.44 4.93 -5.59
N ALA A 327 2.34 4.34 -4.82
CA ALA A 327 3.64 4.96 -4.59
C ALA A 327 4.37 5.20 -5.92
N PRO A 328 5.16 6.29 -6.04
CA PRO A 328 5.83 6.64 -7.28
C PRO A 328 6.98 5.68 -7.63
N LEU A 329 7.37 5.70 -8.90
CA LEU A 329 8.60 5.13 -9.44
C LEU A 329 9.35 6.23 -10.18
N VAL A 330 10.65 6.38 -9.95
CA VAL A 330 11.50 7.29 -10.71
C VAL A 330 12.16 6.52 -11.87
N LEU A 331 11.97 7.00 -13.10
CA LEU A 331 12.52 6.38 -14.29
C LEU A 331 12.97 7.45 -15.29
N GLY A 332 14.29 7.57 -15.48
CA GLY A 332 14.87 8.58 -16.34
C GLY A 332 14.45 9.99 -15.91
N ARG A 333 13.85 10.76 -16.84
CA ARG A 333 13.34 12.11 -16.56
C ARG A 333 11.91 12.13 -15.99
N SER A 334 11.33 10.96 -15.70
CA SER A 334 9.93 10.83 -15.32
C SER A 334 9.77 10.34 -13.89
N VAL A 335 8.68 10.77 -13.27
CA VAL A 335 8.07 10.15 -12.09
C VAL A 335 6.78 9.49 -12.54
N LEU A 336 6.63 8.21 -12.26
CA LEU A 336 5.49 7.40 -12.65
C LEU A 336 4.63 7.08 -11.44
N LEU A 337 3.32 7.26 -11.58
CA LEU A 337 2.33 6.82 -10.60
C LEU A 337 1.20 6.14 -11.38
N ALA A 338 0.67 5.07 -10.84
CA ALA A 338 -0.48 4.41 -11.43
C ALA A 338 -1.73 4.62 -10.58
N ASP A 339 -2.90 4.54 -11.21
CA ASP A 339 -4.17 4.82 -10.53
C ASP A 339 -5.12 3.62 -10.49
N ASP A 340 -6.21 3.80 -9.76
CA ASP A 340 -7.27 2.81 -9.58
C ASP A 340 -8.22 2.68 -10.79
N PHE A 341 -7.97 3.42 -11.86
CA PHE A 341 -8.65 3.30 -13.16
C PHE A 341 -7.81 2.59 -14.23
N GLY A 342 -6.55 2.25 -13.91
CA GLY A 342 -5.65 1.52 -14.81
C GLY A 342 -4.76 2.41 -15.67
N THR A 343 -4.65 3.69 -15.34
CA THR A 343 -3.76 4.62 -16.05
C THR A 343 -2.44 4.77 -15.28
N VAL A 344 -1.32 4.68 -16.00
CA VAL A 344 0.01 5.06 -15.51
C VAL A 344 0.34 6.46 -16.00
N HIS A 345 0.49 7.38 -15.06
CA HIS A 345 0.85 8.77 -15.32
C HIS A 345 2.36 8.94 -15.31
N MET A 346 2.93 9.46 -16.38
CA MET A 346 4.33 9.84 -16.48
C MET A 346 4.44 11.36 -16.34
N LEU A 347 5.02 11.81 -15.25
CA LEU A 347 5.19 13.23 -14.91
C LEU A 347 6.65 13.62 -15.02
N SER A 348 6.94 14.87 -15.39
CA SER A 348 8.29 15.43 -15.37
C SER A 348 8.83 15.49 -13.93
N ARG A 349 10.07 15.04 -13.74
CA ARG A 349 10.75 15.15 -12.44
C ARG A 349 11.00 16.60 -12.03
N GLU A 350 11.15 17.50 -13.01
CA GLU A 350 11.56 18.88 -12.79
C GLU A 350 10.42 19.75 -12.27
N ASP A 351 9.20 19.57 -12.84
CA ASP A 351 8.07 20.48 -12.59
C ASP A 351 6.72 19.77 -12.40
N GLY A 352 6.67 18.44 -12.47
CA GLY A 352 5.44 17.65 -12.36
C GLY A 352 4.51 17.73 -13.57
N SER A 353 4.93 18.39 -14.68
CA SER A 353 4.12 18.46 -15.90
C SER A 353 3.88 17.08 -16.51
N ALA A 354 2.72 16.84 -17.12
CA ALA A 354 2.39 15.57 -17.73
C ALA A 354 3.25 15.34 -19.00
N LEU A 355 3.88 14.19 -19.09
CA LEU A 355 4.71 13.77 -20.22
C LEU A 355 4.00 12.74 -21.10
N ALA A 356 3.41 11.71 -20.50
CA ALA A 356 2.64 10.68 -21.19
C ALA A 356 1.71 9.95 -20.21
N ARG A 357 0.77 9.20 -20.76
CA ARG A 357 -0.07 8.25 -20.05
C ARG A 357 -0.04 6.91 -20.74
N LEU A 358 0.05 5.83 -19.97
CA LEU A 358 -0.04 4.46 -20.47
C LEU A 358 -1.31 3.84 -19.90
N GLU A 359 -2.03 3.15 -20.73
CA GLU A 359 -3.29 2.50 -20.35
C GLU A 359 -3.06 1.00 -20.09
N THR A 360 -3.70 0.50 -19.05
CA THR A 360 -3.84 -0.92 -18.75
C THR A 360 -5.32 -1.32 -18.83
N ASP A 361 -5.73 -2.38 -18.17
CA ASP A 361 -7.15 -2.69 -18.06
C ASP A 361 -7.84 -1.80 -17.00
N LYS A 362 -9.18 -1.69 -17.09
CA LYS A 362 -10.00 -0.85 -16.20
C LYS A 362 -10.17 -1.41 -14.78
N ALA A 363 -9.55 -2.55 -14.46
CA ALA A 363 -9.57 -3.09 -13.10
C ALA A 363 -8.76 -2.23 -12.12
N GLY A 364 -7.89 -1.37 -12.67
CA GLY A 364 -6.97 -0.54 -11.90
C GLY A 364 -5.65 -1.25 -11.63
N VAL A 365 -4.63 -0.48 -11.29
CA VAL A 365 -3.30 -1.02 -10.98
C VAL A 365 -3.26 -1.55 -9.55
N ALA A 366 -2.62 -2.71 -9.35
CA ALA A 366 -2.59 -3.39 -8.06
C ALA A 366 -1.48 -2.87 -7.14
N THR A 367 -0.33 -2.52 -7.72
CA THR A 367 0.89 -2.15 -6.99
C THR A 367 1.69 -1.11 -7.78
N SER A 368 2.67 -0.48 -7.12
CA SER A 368 3.58 0.44 -7.81
C SER A 368 4.24 -0.24 -9.00
N PRO A 369 4.36 0.45 -10.14
CA PRO A 369 5.13 -0.04 -11.26
C PRO A 369 6.58 -0.34 -10.87
N VAL A 370 7.22 -1.27 -11.55
CA VAL A 370 8.63 -1.64 -11.33
C VAL A 370 9.38 -1.67 -12.66
N VAL A 371 10.71 -1.63 -12.61
CA VAL A 371 11.55 -1.77 -13.82
C VAL A 371 12.36 -3.05 -13.71
N ALA A 372 12.26 -3.92 -14.71
CA ALA A 372 13.09 -5.11 -14.86
C ALA A 372 13.55 -5.23 -16.31
N ALA A 373 14.82 -5.56 -16.53
CA ALA A 373 15.41 -5.72 -17.89
C ALA A 373 15.06 -4.55 -18.82
N ASN A 374 15.20 -3.29 -18.34
CA ASN A 374 14.86 -2.06 -19.07
C ASN A 374 13.38 -1.97 -19.54
N THR A 375 12.49 -2.73 -18.94
CA THR A 375 11.06 -2.71 -19.21
C THR A 375 10.32 -2.19 -18.00
N LEU A 376 9.42 -1.23 -18.19
CA LEU A 376 8.46 -0.81 -17.18
C LEU A 376 7.38 -1.89 -17.07
N VAL A 377 7.27 -2.50 -15.90
CA VAL A 377 6.30 -3.57 -15.64
C VAL A 377 5.20 -3.04 -14.74
N VAL A 378 3.96 -3.21 -15.18
CA VAL A 378 2.76 -2.77 -14.48
C VAL A 378 1.85 -3.96 -14.25
N VAL A 379 1.38 -4.12 -13.02
CA VAL A 379 0.51 -5.24 -12.62
C VAL A 379 -0.88 -4.71 -12.30
N SER A 380 -1.88 -5.16 -13.05
CA SER A 380 -3.27 -4.79 -12.78
C SER A 380 -3.92 -5.70 -11.73
N ARG A 381 -5.01 -5.23 -11.14
CA ARG A 381 -5.81 -6.01 -10.17
C ARG A 381 -6.44 -7.25 -10.78
N SER A 382 -6.71 -7.25 -12.09
CA SER A 382 -7.23 -8.43 -12.79
C SER A 382 -6.22 -9.57 -12.88
N GLY A 383 -4.94 -9.32 -12.50
CA GLY A 383 -3.84 -10.27 -12.69
C GLY A 383 -3.26 -10.25 -14.10
N THR A 384 -3.45 -9.17 -14.83
CA THR A 384 -2.75 -8.94 -16.10
C THR A 384 -1.49 -8.12 -15.84
N VAL A 385 -0.36 -8.58 -16.37
CA VAL A 385 0.94 -7.92 -16.29
C VAL A 385 1.28 -7.32 -17.65
N TYR A 386 1.68 -6.07 -17.68
CA TYR A 386 2.02 -5.31 -18.87
C TYR A 386 3.48 -4.92 -18.83
N GLY A 387 4.19 -5.10 -19.93
CA GLY A 387 5.54 -4.60 -20.14
C GLY A 387 5.55 -3.47 -21.17
N PHE A 388 6.10 -2.32 -20.80
CA PHE A 388 6.23 -1.15 -21.66
C PHE A 388 7.70 -0.82 -21.88
N LYS A 389 8.04 -0.43 -23.12
CA LYS A 389 9.39 -0.02 -23.52
C LYS A 389 9.35 1.32 -24.23
N PRO A 390 10.44 2.11 -24.15
CA PRO A 390 10.59 3.27 -25.04
C PRO A 390 10.69 2.81 -26.49
N ASP A 391 10.23 3.67 -27.41
CA ASP A 391 10.40 3.49 -28.85
C ASP A 391 11.83 3.74 -29.27
#